data_4be4860a85eb4680bc43432cb2c756b1
#
_entry.id   4be4860a85eb4680bc43432cb2c756b1
#
_cell.length_a   1.000
_cell.length_b   1.000
_cell.length_c   1.000
_cell.angle_alpha   90.00
_cell.angle_beta   90.00
_cell.angle_gamma   90.00
#
_symmetry.space_group_name_H-M   'P 1'
#
loop_
_entity.id
_entity.type
_entity.pdbx_description
1 polymer ?
#
loop_
_entity_poly.entity_id
_entity_poly.type
_entity_poly.pdbx_seq_one_letter_code
_entity_poly.pdbx_strand_id
1 'polypeptide(L)'
;FVGDKYPLLLQKYCASIAATTVNYTAKYFEIPAAGCLTFMEVNDQNGADKLGFIDNENSIFINEKNYQKRFREYFETKDDPKWESIAKSGREHARKNLTNDNAINSLIELIQKIL
;
A
#
# COMPACT_ATOMS: atom_id res chain seq x y z
N PHE A 1 -10.60 4.34 16.67
CA PHE A 1 -9.55 3.38 16.37
C PHE A 1 -8.29 3.76 17.04
N VAL A 2 -7.81 2.93 17.86
CA VAL A 2 -6.55 3.19 18.49
C VAL A 2 -5.78 1.91 18.65
N GLY A 3 -4.50 2.02 18.35
CA GLY A 3 -3.55 0.99 18.62
C GLY A 3 -3.86 -0.35 18.00
N ASP A 4 -4.11 -1.32 18.83
CA ASP A 4 -4.17 -2.72 18.40
C ASP A 4 -5.33 -3.07 17.48
N LYS A 5 -6.38 -2.26 17.48
CA LYS A 5 -7.57 -2.52 16.66
C LYS A 5 -7.39 -2.10 15.21
N TYR A 6 -6.45 -1.23 14.93
CA TYR A 6 -6.24 -0.72 13.57
C TYR A 6 -5.80 -1.82 12.60
N PRO A 7 -4.78 -2.64 12.91
CA PRO A 7 -4.40 -3.75 12.02
C PRO A 7 -5.53 -4.76 11.81
N LEU A 8 -6.33 -5.04 12.84
CA LEU A 8 -7.46 -5.95 12.72
C LEU A 8 -8.52 -5.42 11.76
N LEU A 9 -8.76 -4.11 11.80
CA LEU A 9 -9.69 -3.48 10.87
C LEU A 9 -9.20 -3.52 9.43
N LEU A 10 -7.93 -3.29 9.21
CA LEU A 10 -7.35 -3.40 7.88
C LEU A 10 -7.49 -4.82 7.33
N GLN A 11 -7.30 -5.83 8.16
CA GLN A 11 -7.48 -7.22 7.78
C GLN A 11 -8.94 -7.57 7.49
N LYS A 12 -9.86 -6.89 8.15
CA LYS A 12 -11.30 -7.13 8.00
C LYS A 12 -11.84 -6.58 6.67
N TYR A 13 -11.21 -5.56 6.13
CA TYR A 13 -11.61 -4.98 4.86
C TYR A 13 -10.77 -5.56 3.73
N CYS A 14 -11.44 -5.93 2.62
CA CYS A 14 -10.78 -6.52 1.47
C CYS A 14 -9.86 -5.53 0.74
N ALA A 15 -10.10 -4.23 0.90
CA ALA A 15 -9.34 -3.21 0.17
C ALA A 15 -9.29 -1.91 0.97
N SER A 16 -8.24 -1.14 0.74
CA SER A 16 -8.08 0.17 1.32
C SER A 16 -7.27 1.07 0.39
N ILE A 17 -7.22 2.36 0.69
CA ILE A 17 -6.59 3.36 -0.15
C ILE A 17 -5.38 3.95 0.58
N ALA A 18 -4.24 3.98 -0.11
CA ALA A 18 -3.07 4.73 0.32
C ALA A 18 -2.87 5.90 -0.65
N ALA A 19 -3.10 7.11 -0.18
CA ALA A 19 -3.05 8.30 -1.03
C ALA A 19 -2.37 9.45 -0.33
N THR A 20 -1.54 10.16 -1.08
CA THR A 20 -0.90 11.39 -0.64
C THR A 20 -0.43 12.20 -1.85
N THR A 21 -0.47 13.52 -1.74
CA THR A 21 -0.16 14.39 -2.87
C THR A 21 1.34 14.55 -3.09
N VAL A 22 2.12 14.66 -2.04
CA VAL A 22 3.54 15.05 -2.16
C VAL A 22 4.50 13.95 -1.74
N ASN A 23 4.40 13.43 -0.53
CA ASN A 23 5.30 12.39 -0.05
C ASN A 23 4.51 11.18 0.42
N TYR A 24 4.98 9.98 0.08
CA TYR A 24 4.34 8.79 0.60
C TYR A 24 4.46 8.72 2.12
N THR A 25 3.53 8.04 2.76
CA THR A 25 3.47 7.88 4.21
C THR A 25 3.59 6.41 4.59
N ALA A 26 3.69 6.14 5.89
CA ALA A 26 3.80 4.78 6.40
C ALA A 26 2.65 3.87 5.95
N LYS A 27 1.46 4.44 5.70
CA LYS A 27 0.31 3.64 5.25
C LYS A 27 0.55 2.94 3.91
N TYR A 28 1.49 3.41 3.09
CA TYR A 28 1.85 2.73 1.85
C TYR A 28 2.45 1.34 2.11
N PHE A 29 2.95 1.08 3.29
CA PHE A 29 3.43 -0.23 3.73
C PHE A 29 2.50 -0.89 4.73
N GLU A 30 1.90 -0.11 5.62
CA GLU A 30 1.02 -0.64 6.68
C GLU A 30 -0.21 -1.34 6.11
N ILE A 31 -0.85 -0.73 5.11
CA ILE A 31 -2.06 -1.28 4.51
C ILE A 31 -1.77 -2.62 3.81
N PRO A 32 -0.80 -2.71 2.90
CA PRO A 32 -0.48 -4.00 2.29
C PRO A 32 0.05 -5.01 3.30
N ALA A 33 0.85 -4.59 4.28
CA ALA A 33 1.39 -5.50 5.30
C ALA A 33 0.28 -6.14 6.14
N ALA A 34 -0.85 -5.48 6.29
CA ALA A 34 -2.02 -6.02 6.98
C ALA A 34 -2.82 -7.01 6.13
N GLY A 35 -2.46 -7.19 4.87
CA GLY A 35 -3.13 -8.12 3.96
C GLY A 35 -4.24 -7.51 3.13
N CYS A 36 -4.39 -6.19 3.14
CA CYS A 36 -5.40 -5.52 2.36
C CYS A 36 -4.94 -5.27 0.93
N LEU A 37 -5.86 -5.43 -0.01
CA LEU A 37 -5.63 -4.97 -1.37
C LEU A 37 -5.48 -3.44 -1.33
N THR A 38 -4.37 -2.94 -1.81
CA THR A 38 -4.04 -1.51 -1.69
C THR A 38 -4.24 -0.81 -3.02
N PHE A 39 -5.15 0.15 -3.04
CA PHE A 39 -5.25 1.14 -4.13
C PHE A 39 -4.32 2.28 -3.77
N MET A 40 -3.22 2.36 -4.47
CA MET A 40 -2.08 3.20 -4.10
C MET A 40 -1.96 4.36 -5.07
N GLU A 41 -2.05 5.58 -4.56
CA GLU A 41 -1.83 6.75 -5.39
C GLU A 41 -0.35 6.87 -5.73
N VAL A 42 -0.05 6.82 -7.03
CA VAL A 42 1.32 6.95 -7.53
C VAL A 42 1.37 8.10 -8.52
N ASN A 43 2.20 9.09 -8.22
CA ASN A 43 2.43 10.23 -9.10
C ASN A 43 3.90 10.65 -9.04
N ASP A 44 4.28 11.61 -9.88
CA ASP A 44 5.68 12.03 -10.01
C ASP A 44 6.23 12.73 -8.76
N GLN A 45 5.36 13.16 -7.87
CA GLN A 45 5.72 13.99 -6.72
C GLN A 45 5.75 13.24 -5.40
N ASN A 46 5.01 12.14 -5.27
CA ASN A 46 4.90 11.48 -3.98
C ASN A 46 5.94 10.38 -3.73
N GLY A 47 6.72 10.01 -4.74
CA GLY A 47 7.79 9.02 -4.60
C GLY A 47 7.34 7.58 -4.43
N ALA A 48 6.05 7.31 -4.53
CA ALA A 48 5.51 5.96 -4.31
C ALA A 48 5.99 4.97 -5.38
N ASP A 49 6.32 5.44 -6.56
CA ASP A 49 6.86 4.61 -7.63
C ASP A 49 8.20 3.94 -7.25
N LYS A 50 8.89 4.48 -6.26
CA LYS A 50 10.20 3.97 -5.81
C LYS A 50 10.09 2.90 -4.73
N LEU A 51 8.88 2.58 -4.27
CA LEU A 51 8.67 1.63 -3.17
C LEU A 51 8.73 0.17 -3.60
N GLY A 52 8.85 -0.09 -4.91
CA GLY A 52 8.97 -1.44 -5.43
C GLY A 52 7.66 -2.15 -5.69
N PHE A 53 6.52 -1.49 -5.45
CA PHE A 53 5.23 -2.06 -5.83
C PHE A 53 5.04 -1.99 -7.33
N ILE A 54 4.35 -2.99 -7.88
CA ILE A 54 4.10 -3.13 -9.31
C ILE A 54 2.60 -3.20 -9.55
N ASP A 55 2.11 -2.32 -10.42
CA ASP A 55 0.68 -2.24 -10.72
C ASP A 55 0.15 -3.59 -11.23
N ASN A 56 -0.99 -4.00 -10.70
CA ASN A 56 -1.67 -5.27 -10.99
C ASN A 56 -0.93 -6.53 -10.53
N GLU A 57 0.21 -6.42 -9.88
CA GLU A 57 0.94 -7.57 -9.33
C GLU A 57 0.87 -7.64 -7.81
N ASN A 58 1.17 -6.52 -7.14
CA ASN A 58 1.16 -6.47 -5.68
C ASN A 58 0.52 -5.20 -5.14
N SER A 59 -0.08 -4.41 -6.01
CA SER A 59 -0.81 -3.20 -5.67
C SER A 59 -1.66 -2.79 -6.86
N ILE A 60 -2.58 -1.85 -6.65
CA ILE A 60 -3.33 -1.25 -7.75
C ILE A 60 -3.01 0.24 -7.74
N PHE A 61 -2.37 0.71 -8.79
CA PHE A 61 -1.98 2.12 -8.88
C PHE A 61 -3.17 2.95 -9.33
N ILE A 62 -3.42 4.04 -8.62
CA ILE A 62 -4.48 4.98 -8.97
C ILE A 62 -3.90 6.38 -9.14
N ASN A 63 -4.64 7.20 -9.88
CA ASN A 63 -4.35 8.62 -10.05
C ASN A 63 -5.67 9.37 -10.30
N GLU A 64 -5.58 10.67 -10.51
CA GLU A 64 -6.76 11.51 -10.73
C GLU A 64 -7.62 11.07 -11.90
N LYS A 65 -7.01 10.45 -12.91
CA LYS A 65 -7.69 10.09 -14.15
C LYS A 65 -8.32 8.70 -14.09
N ASN A 66 -7.72 7.76 -13.34
CA ASN A 66 -8.14 6.35 -13.42
C ASN A 66 -8.80 5.81 -12.14
N TYR A 67 -8.81 6.55 -11.03
CA TYR A 67 -9.24 5.99 -9.75
C TYR A 67 -10.69 5.50 -9.77
N GLN A 68 -11.58 6.22 -10.44
CA GLN A 68 -12.99 5.82 -10.51
C GLN A 68 -13.17 4.53 -11.30
N LYS A 69 -12.47 4.42 -12.41
CA LYS A 69 -12.51 3.22 -13.26
C LYS A 69 -11.99 2.01 -12.49
N ARG A 70 -10.89 2.18 -11.77
CA ARG A 70 -10.27 1.10 -11.01
C ARG A 70 -11.13 0.64 -9.84
N PHE A 71 -11.76 1.56 -9.14
CA PHE A 71 -12.68 1.22 -8.06
C PHE A 71 -13.89 0.49 -8.61
N ARG A 72 -14.44 0.94 -9.72
CA ARG A 72 -15.60 0.29 -10.36
C ARG A 72 -15.26 -1.12 -10.79
N GLU A 73 -14.10 -1.32 -11.40
CA GLU A 73 -13.65 -2.65 -11.80
C GLU A 73 -13.56 -3.59 -10.61
N TYR A 74 -13.01 -3.12 -9.50
CA TYR A 74 -12.94 -3.91 -8.28
C TYR A 74 -14.34 -4.25 -7.75
N PHE A 75 -15.22 -3.26 -7.64
CA PHE A 75 -16.56 -3.48 -7.11
C PHE A 75 -17.40 -4.41 -7.98
N GLU A 76 -17.22 -4.39 -9.27
CA GLU A 76 -17.94 -5.26 -10.21
C GLU A 76 -17.41 -6.69 -10.23
N THR A 77 -16.17 -6.89 -9.82
CA THR A 77 -15.51 -8.21 -9.89
C THR A 77 -14.93 -8.64 -8.54
N LYS A 78 -15.54 -8.28 -7.44
CA LYS A 78 -15.03 -8.55 -6.09
C LYS A 78 -14.64 -10.00 -5.84
N ASP A 79 -15.37 -10.93 -6.45
CA ASP A 79 -15.17 -12.37 -6.23
C ASP A 79 -14.06 -12.95 -7.10
N ASP A 80 -13.44 -12.15 -7.95
CA ASP A 80 -12.34 -12.61 -8.79
C ASP A 80 -11.11 -12.92 -7.92
N PRO A 81 -10.55 -14.14 -8.02
CA PRO A 81 -9.39 -14.53 -7.22
C PRO A 81 -8.15 -13.66 -7.42
N LYS A 82 -8.08 -12.91 -8.52
CA LYS A 82 -6.92 -12.04 -8.79
C LYS A 82 -6.72 -10.99 -7.69
N TRP A 83 -7.80 -10.49 -7.10
CA TRP A 83 -7.71 -9.46 -6.05
C TRP A 83 -7.03 -10.00 -4.79
N GLU A 84 -7.40 -11.20 -4.39
CA GLU A 84 -6.79 -11.87 -3.25
C GLU A 84 -5.31 -12.17 -3.52
N SER A 85 -4.99 -12.61 -4.73
CA SER A 85 -3.62 -12.87 -5.15
C SER A 85 -2.76 -11.61 -5.11
N ILE A 86 -3.29 -10.49 -5.60
CA ILE A 86 -2.59 -9.20 -5.56
C ILE A 86 -2.37 -8.76 -4.11
N ALA A 87 -3.38 -8.88 -3.28
CA ALA A 87 -3.29 -8.51 -1.87
C ALA A 87 -2.23 -9.34 -1.13
N LYS A 88 -2.17 -10.62 -1.40
CA LYS A 88 -1.18 -11.52 -0.81
C LYS A 88 0.23 -11.14 -1.23
N SER A 89 0.44 -10.88 -2.52
CA SER A 89 1.74 -10.45 -3.03
C SER A 89 2.16 -9.12 -2.44
N GLY A 90 1.22 -8.20 -2.27
CA GLY A 90 1.48 -6.90 -1.63
C GLY A 90 1.88 -7.05 -0.19
N ARG A 91 1.22 -7.95 0.54
CA ARG A 91 1.56 -8.24 1.93
C ARG A 91 2.99 -8.79 2.05
N GLU A 92 3.35 -9.71 1.19
CA GLU A 92 4.69 -10.30 1.19
C GLU A 92 5.75 -9.25 0.88
N HIS A 93 5.50 -8.41 -0.13
CA HIS A 93 6.42 -7.34 -0.50
C HIS A 93 6.60 -6.34 0.64
N ALA A 94 5.51 -5.89 1.24
CA ALA A 94 5.55 -4.91 2.32
C ALA A 94 6.29 -5.45 3.55
N ARG A 95 5.98 -6.68 3.95
CA ARG A 95 6.62 -7.31 5.11
C ARG A 95 8.11 -7.55 4.88
N LYS A 96 8.48 -7.96 3.68
CA LYS A 96 9.88 -8.15 3.32
C LYS A 96 10.66 -6.85 3.45
N ASN A 97 10.10 -5.75 2.98
CA ASN A 97 10.76 -4.45 3.05
C ASN A 97 10.82 -3.90 4.46
N LEU A 98 9.79 -4.12 5.27
CA LEU A 98 9.77 -3.67 6.66
C LEU A 98 10.80 -4.41 7.54
N THR A 99 11.13 -5.66 7.19
CA THR A 99 12.09 -6.47 7.94
C THR A 99 13.50 -6.42 7.38
N ASN A 100 13.69 -5.72 6.26
CA ASN A 100 14.99 -5.61 5.60
C ASN A 100 15.85 -4.59 6.32
N ASP A 101 17.13 -4.92 6.57
CA ASP A 101 18.07 -4.04 7.24
C ASP A 101 18.20 -2.70 6.53
N ASN A 102 18.12 -2.68 5.21
CA ASN A 102 18.20 -1.44 4.42
C ASN A 102 17.04 -0.51 4.72
N ALA A 103 15.83 -1.05 4.87
CA ALA A 103 14.66 -0.26 5.21
C ALA A 103 14.78 0.34 6.61
N ILE A 104 15.28 -0.45 7.56
CA ILE A 104 15.52 -0.01 8.93
C ILE A 104 16.57 1.09 8.95
N ASN A 105 17.67 0.91 8.23
CA ASN A 105 18.74 1.90 8.16
C ASN A 105 18.23 3.22 7.53
N SER A 106 17.44 3.14 6.48
CA SER A 106 16.86 4.31 5.85
C SER A 106 15.93 5.07 6.80
N LEU A 107 15.17 4.33 7.60
CA LEU A 107 14.29 4.93 8.60
C LEU A 107 15.11 5.63 9.71
N ILE A 108 16.18 5.00 10.17
CA ILE A 108 17.08 5.58 11.17
C ILE A 108 17.70 6.87 10.63
N GLU A 109 18.20 6.85 9.38
CA GLU A 109 18.75 8.04 8.77
C GLU A 109 17.74 9.18 8.69
N LEU A 110 16.50 8.86 8.33
CA LEU A 110 15.44 9.85 8.24
C LEU A 110 15.17 10.47 9.61
N ILE A 111 15.11 9.66 10.65
CA ILE A 111 14.87 10.13 12.02
C ILE A 111 16.05 11.04 12.47
N GLN A 112 17.28 10.67 12.16
CA GLN A 112 18.44 11.47 12.52
C GLN A 112 18.42 12.83 11.83
N LYS A 113 17.94 12.91 10.59
CA LYS A 113 17.81 14.18 9.88
C LYS A 113 16.75 15.10 10.48
N ILE A 114 15.73 14.54 11.08
CA ILE A 114 14.65 15.30 11.69
C ILE A 114 15.05 15.80 13.08
N LEU A 115 15.89 15.06 13.78
CA LEU A 115 16.39 15.46 15.09
C LEU A 115 17.56 16.43 14.95
#